data_c9a2ace5faeef190475a93695930a8b8
#
_entry.id   c9a2ace5faeef190475a93695930a8b8
#
_cell.length_a   1.000
_cell.length_b   1.000
_cell.length_c   1.000
_cell.angle_alpha   90.00
_cell.angle_beta   90.00
_cell.angle_gamma   90.00
#
_symmetry.space_group_name_H-M   'P 1'
#
loop_
_entity.id
_entity.type
_entity.pdbx_description
1 polymer ?
#
loop_
_entity_poly.entity_id
_entity_poly.type
_entity_poly.pdbx_seq_one_letter_code
_entity_poly.pdbx_strand_id
1 'polypeptide(L)'
;GKYIDVLERIIYNGLLSGVGLSGDKFFYQNPLASREKYERSSWFEVACCPANAARFLATFPGYIYAHSAEEVFINLFVKSTANFEFKGTELEIVQETR
;
A
#
# COMPACT_ATOMS: atom_id res chain seq x y z
N GLY A 1 5.69 -11.97 8.81
CA GLY A 1 7.14 -12.23 8.79
C GLY A 1 7.93 -11.02 8.31
N LYS A 2 9.23 -11.03 8.49
CA LYS A 2 10.12 -9.86 8.33
C LYS A 2 9.96 -9.07 7.02
N TYR A 3 9.60 -9.72 5.92
CA TYR A 3 9.39 -9.02 4.64
C TYR A 3 8.08 -8.25 4.63
N ILE A 4 7.05 -8.79 5.26
CA ILE A 4 5.76 -8.12 5.40
C ILE A 4 5.88 -6.92 6.36
N ASP A 5 6.62 -7.07 7.45
CA ASP A 5 6.89 -5.96 8.39
C ASP A 5 7.63 -4.80 7.70
N VAL A 6 8.57 -5.12 6.80
CA VAL A 6 9.26 -4.11 5.98
C VAL A 6 8.31 -3.48 4.96
N LEU A 7 7.47 -4.29 4.29
CA LEU A 7 6.47 -3.79 3.35
C LEU A 7 5.51 -2.81 4.03
N GLU A 8 4.98 -3.15 5.18
CA GLU A 8 4.08 -2.30 5.95
C GLU A 8 4.73 -0.96 6.31
N ARG A 9 5.98 -0.98 6.79
CA ARG A 9 6.74 0.25 7.07
C ARG A 9 6.98 1.10 5.83
N ILE A 10 7.27 0.49 4.69
CA ILE A 10 7.44 1.21 3.42
C ILE A 10 6.14 1.87 2.99
N ILE A 11 5.01 1.19 3.15
CA ILE A 11 3.69 1.75 2.81
C ILE A 11 3.43 3.01 3.63
N TYR A 12 3.51 2.94 4.95
CA TYR A 12 3.16 4.06 5.82
C TYR A 12 4.20 5.19 5.80
N ASN A 13 5.48 4.89 5.72
CA ASN A 13 6.53 5.89 5.89
C ASN A 13 7.23 6.29 4.57
N GLY A 14 7.14 5.47 3.55
CA GLY A 14 7.76 5.73 2.25
C GLY A 14 6.74 6.19 1.20
N LEU A 15 5.70 5.39 0.98
CA LEU A 15 4.72 5.65 -0.06
C LEU A 15 3.71 6.74 0.36
N LEU A 16 2.97 6.49 1.46
CA LEU A 16 1.88 7.38 1.89
C LEU A 16 2.39 8.75 2.33
N SER A 17 3.61 8.83 2.87
CA SER A 17 4.23 10.11 3.20
C SER A 17 4.46 11.00 1.97
N GLY A 18 4.65 10.41 0.80
CA GLY A 18 4.82 11.11 -0.47
C GLY A 18 3.51 11.63 -1.08
N VAL A 19 2.36 11.12 -0.66
CA VAL A 19 1.04 11.47 -1.18
C VAL A 19 0.33 12.45 -0.25
N GLY A 20 -0.32 13.47 -0.80
CA GLY A 20 -1.16 14.40 -0.04
C GLY A 20 -2.43 13.71 0.47
N LEU A 21 -2.99 14.20 1.59
CA LEU A 21 -4.23 13.66 2.14
C LEU A 21 -5.42 13.77 1.18
N SER A 22 -5.39 14.75 0.27
CA SER A 22 -6.38 14.89 -0.79
C SER A 22 -6.24 13.86 -1.92
N GLY A 23 -5.10 13.15 -1.98
CA GLY A 23 -4.81 12.12 -3.00
C GLY A 23 -4.39 12.66 -4.37
N ASP A 24 -4.34 13.98 -4.56
CA ASP A 24 -4.09 14.67 -5.84
C ASP A 24 -2.75 15.39 -5.90
N LYS A 25 -1.94 15.32 -4.85
CA LYS A 25 -0.63 15.96 -4.74
C LYS A 25 0.44 15.00 -4.24
N PHE A 26 1.63 15.14 -4.79
CA PHE A 26 2.73 14.21 -4.57
C PHE A 26 4.05 14.96 -4.33
N PHE A 27 4.98 14.30 -3.62
CA PHE A 27 6.39 14.68 -3.66
C PHE A 27 7.11 13.91 -4.77
N TYR A 28 7.94 14.60 -5.54
CA TYR A 28 8.96 13.97 -6.39
C TYR A 28 10.19 13.60 -5.55
N GLN A 29 10.67 14.58 -4.79
CA GLN A 29 11.65 14.37 -3.74
C GLN A 29 10.90 14.22 -2.43
N ASN A 30 11.15 13.13 -1.72
CA ASN A 30 10.52 12.87 -0.43
C ASN A 30 11.54 13.16 0.70
N PRO A 31 11.73 14.43 1.11
CA PRO A 31 12.77 14.81 2.05
C PRO A 31 12.48 14.26 3.43
N LEU A 32 13.48 13.67 4.07
CA LEU A 32 13.39 13.20 5.46
C LEU A 32 13.36 14.35 6.46
N ALA A 33 13.95 15.50 6.09
CA ALA A 33 13.90 16.73 6.85
C ALA A 33 13.92 17.93 5.90
N SER A 34 13.20 18.98 6.24
CA SER A 34 13.19 20.22 5.48
C SER A 34 13.28 21.40 6.43
N ARG A 35 14.13 22.36 6.07
CA ARG A 35 14.22 23.69 6.73
C ARG A 35 13.48 24.76 5.94
N GLU A 36 13.04 24.45 4.76
CA GLU A 36 12.32 25.32 3.83
C GLU A 36 10.89 24.81 3.63
N LYS A 37 10.07 25.63 3.00
CA LYS A 37 8.70 25.27 2.68
C LYS A 37 8.69 24.30 1.49
N TYR A 38 8.60 23.01 1.79
CA TYR A 38 8.42 21.96 0.79
C TYR A 38 6.93 21.66 0.61
N GLU A 39 6.44 21.77 -0.62
CA GLU A 39 5.04 21.51 -0.96
C GLU A 39 4.91 20.38 -1.97
N ARG A 40 3.85 19.61 -1.86
CA ARG A 40 3.49 18.60 -2.86
C ARG A 40 2.90 19.26 -4.09
N SER A 41 3.22 18.76 -5.27
CA SER A 41 2.70 19.21 -6.55
C SER A 41 1.66 18.23 -7.10
N SER A 42 0.67 18.75 -7.84
CA SER A 42 -0.34 17.92 -8.51
C SER A 42 0.23 17.13 -9.69
N TRP A 43 1.30 17.63 -10.29
CA TRP A 43 1.98 16.98 -11.40
C TRP A 43 3.45 17.41 -11.50
N PHE A 44 4.21 16.67 -12.28
CA PHE A 44 5.63 16.91 -12.58
C PHE A 44 5.88 16.76 -14.07
N GLU A 45 6.91 17.43 -14.59
CA GLU A 45 7.34 17.31 -15.98
C GLU A 45 7.67 15.85 -16.31
N VAL A 46 8.31 15.13 -15.38
CA VAL A 46 8.52 13.68 -15.43
C VAL A 46 7.68 13.03 -14.33
N ALA A 47 6.54 12.50 -14.70
CA ALA A 47 5.52 12.02 -13.77
C ALA A 47 5.76 10.56 -13.30
N CYS A 48 6.97 10.19 -12.87
CA CYS A 48 7.24 8.83 -12.42
C CYS A 48 6.64 8.54 -11.04
N CYS A 49 6.65 9.48 -10.11
CA CYS A 49 6.21 9.25 -8.73
C CYS A 49 4.69 9.05 -8.61
N PRO A 50 3.82 9.91 -9.17
CA PRO A 50 2.38 9.65 -9.16
C PRO A 50 1.99 8.37 -9.89
N ALA A 51 2.62 8.07 -11.04
CA ALA A 51 2.34 6.86 -11.79
C ALA A 51 2.74 5.59 -11.02
N ASN A 52 3.90 5.61 -10.32
CA ASN A 52 4.31 4.49 -9.47
C ASN A 52 3.41 4.33 -8.24
N ALA A 53 2.98 5.43 -7.61
CA ALA A 53 2.04 5.37 -6.49
C ALA A 53 0.71 4.75 -6.94
N ALA A 54 0.15 5.20 -8.07
CA ALA A 54 -1.08 4.64 -8.62
C ALA A 54 -0.95 3.15 -8.97
N ARG A 55 0.16 2.76 -9.60
CA ARG A 55 0.44 1.35 -9.92
C ARG A 55 0.55 0.50 -8.65
N PHE A 56 1.24 0.98 -7.63
CA PHE A 56 1.37 0.26 -6.37
C PHE A 56 0.01 0.10 -5.70
N LEU A 57 -0.79 1.16 -5.59
CA LEU A 57 -2.13 1.10 -5.00
C LEU A 57 -3.04 0.10 -5.72
N ALA A 58 -2.94 0.01 -7.04
CA ALA A 58 -3.70 -0.97 -7.83
C ALA A 58 -3.26 -2.43 -7.56
N THR A 59 -2.00 -2.66 -7.21
CA THR A 59 -1.46 -3.99 -6.90
C THR A 59 -1.48 -4.33 -5.40
N PHE A 60 -1.67 -3.34 -4.55
CA PHE A 60 -1.64 -3.47 -3.09
C PHE A 60 -2.56 -4.58 -2.53
N PRO A 61 -3.81 -4.75 -3.02
CA PRO A 61 -4.68 -5.82 -2.53
C PRO A 61 -4.06 -7.21 -2.60
N GLY A 62 -3.18 -7.47 -3.60
CA GLY A 62 -2.48 -8.75 -3.75
C GLY A 62 -1.45 -9.06 -2.65
N TYR A 63 -1.12 -8.09 -1.78
CA TYR A 63 -0.21 -8.29 -0.65
C TYR A 63 -0.92 -8.51 0.68
N ILE A 64 -2.23 -8.23 0.76
CA ILE A 64 -3.00 -8.33 2.01
C ILE A 64 -3.11 -9.76 2.49
N TYR A 65 -3.37 -10.67 1.57
CA TYR A 65 -3.52 -12.09 1.83
C TYR A 65 -2.54 -12.91 0.99
N ALA A 66 -2.17 -14.05 1.52
CA ALA A 66 -1.47 -15.09 0.78
C ALA A 66 -1.95 -16.46 1.23
N HIS A 67 -1.81 -17.48 0.41
CA HIS A 67 -2.08 -18.85 0.82
C HIS A 67 -1.06 -19.82 0.19
N SER A 68 -0.83 -20.91 0.90
CA SER A 68 -0.16 -22.10 0.40
C SER A 68 -1.19 -23.22 0.22
N ALA A 69 -0.74 -24.43 -0.05
CA ALA A 69 -1.63 -25.60 -0.05
C ALA A 69 -2.21 -25.93 1.35
N GLU A 70 -1.52 -25.51 2.41
CA GLU A 70 -1.84 -25.89 3.80
C GLU A 70 -2.34 -24.74 4.66
N GLU A 71 -1.96 -23.50 4.35
CA GLU A 71 -2.12 -22.36 5.22
C GLU A 71 -2.62 -21.13 4.47
N VAL A 72 -3.38 -20.28 5.17
CA VAL A 72 -3.78 -18.95 4.73
C VAL A 72 -3.09 -17.93 5.62
N PHE A 73 -2.50 -16.91 5.04
CA PHE A 73 -1.77 -15.85 5.73
C PHE A 73 -2.53 -14.53 5.58
N ILE A 74 -2.75 -13.85 6.69
CA ILE A 74 -3.18 -12.46 6.74
C ILE A 74 -1.92 -11.63 6.94
N ASN A 75 -1.46 -10.99 5.88
CA ASN A 75 -0.20 -10.26 5.87
C ASN A 75 -0.34 -8.83 6.40
N LEU A 76 -1.47 -8.17 6.08
CA LEU A 76 -1.72 -6.78 6.44
C LEU A 76 -3.12 -6.65 7.03
N PHE A 77 -3.20 -5.94 8.15
CA PHE A 77 -4.46 -5.72 8.87
C PHE A 77 -5.12 -4.43 8.40
N VAL A 78 -5.76 -4.50 7.24
CA VAL A 78 -6.51 -3.39 6.65
C VAL A 78 -7.95 -3.82 6.37
N LYS A 79 -8.88 -2.87 6.47
CA LYS A 79 -10.29 -3.14 6.17
C LYS A 79 -10.43 -3.66 4.74
N SER A 80 -10.89 -4.89 4.59
CA SER A 80 -10.94 -5.57 3.29
C SER A 80 -11.81 -6.82 3.33
N THR A 81 -12.26 -7.25 2.16
CA THR A 81 -12.91 -8.55 1.94
C THR A 81 -12.18 -9.29 0.84
N ALA A 82 -11.89 -10.55 1.04
CA ALA A 82 -11.28 -11.43 0.04
C ALA A 82 -12.05 -12.74 -0.09
N ASN A 83 -12.25 -13.18 -1.33
CA ASN A 83 -12.84 -14.46 -1.66
C ASN A 83 -11.85 -15.25 -2.50
N PHE A 84 -11.58 -16.49 -2.13
CA PHE A 84 -10.71 -17.40 -2.86
C PHE A 84 -11.00 -18.86 -2.52
N GLU A 85 -10.63 -19.75 -3.43
CA GLU A 85 -10.74 -21.19 -3.19
C GLU A 85 -9.57 -21.68 -2.35
N PHE A 86 -9.86 -22.40 -1.27
CA PHE A 86 -8.88 -23.05 -0.42
C PHE A 86 -9.28 -24.48 -0.12
N LYS A 87 -8.45 -25.44 -0.50
CA LYS A 87 -8.70 -26.88 -0.33
C LYS A 87 -10.07 -27.35 -0.89
N GLY A 88 -10.47 -26.80 -2.03
CA GLY A 88 -11.73 -27.14 -2.69
C GLY A 88 -12.97 -26.54 -2.04
N THR A 89 -12.79 -25.59 -1.14
CA THR A 89 -13.87 -24.84 -0.49
C THR A 89 -13.70 -23.35 -0.76
N GLU A 90 -14.79 -22.68 -1.09
CA GLU A 90 -14.80 -21.21 -1.20
C GLU A 90 -14.69 -20.59 0.19
N LEU A 91 -13.69 -19.73 0.39
CA LEU A 91 -13.40 -19.07 1.64
C LEU A 91 -13.57 -17.57 1.48
N GLU A 92 -14.36 -16.96 2.35
CA GLU A 92 -14.46 -15.51 2.49
C GLU A 92 -13.76 -15.05 3.76
N ILE A 93 -12.88 -14.07 3.63
CA ILE A 93 -12.25 -13.40 4.77
C ILE A 93 -12.68 -11.94 4.78
N VAL A 94 -13.25 -11.51 5.91
CA VAL A 94 -13.63 -10.12 6.14
C VAL A 94 -12.78 -9.57 7.28
N GLN A 95 -12.07 -8.47 7.00
CA GLN A 95 -11.34 -7.72 8.01
C GLN A 95 -12.08 -6.41 8.31
N GLU A 96 -12.50 -6.25 9.55
CA GLU A 96 -13.06 -5.00 10.07
C GLU A 96 -12.01 -4.31 10.93
N THR A 97 -11.68 -3.07 10.56
CA THR A 97 -10.77 -2.19 11.33
C THR A 97 -11.54 -0.98 11.82
N ARG A 98 -11.21 -0.53 13.01
CA ARG A 98 -11.77 0.68 13.62
C ARG A 98 -10.89 1.89 13.31
#